data_57619402244fc98771c53de829286554
#
_entry.id   57619402244fc98771c53de829286554
#
_cell.length_a   1.000
_cell.length_b   1.000
_cell.length_c   1.000
_cell.angle_alpha   90.00
_cell.angle_beta   90.00
_cell.angle_gamma   90.00
#
_symmetry.space_group_name_H-M   'P 1'
#
loop_
_entity.id
_entity.type
_entity.pdbx_description
1 polymer ?
#
loop_
_entity_poly.entity_id
_entity_poly.type
_entity_poly.pdbx_seq_one_letter_code
_entity_poly.pdbx_strand_id
1 'polypeptide(L)'
;MQGSVSEFLKPRVVKVSPLAPRQARVVIEPFERGFGHTLGNALRRVLLSSMPGAAITEAEIEGVLHEYTSIEGVQEDVVDILLNLKQVAIRMHSRDSAELRLSKKGPGPVTAGDIQTDHDVEVVNPELVIANLTKAGELNMVLRVERGRGYRPASQRMAFDEATRPIGRLQLDASFSPIRRVTYSVDAARVEQRTDLDKLILDIETNGTIDAEEAIRRAGSILKDQLSVFVDLQGEEDASGKSESAQFDPILLRPVDELELTVRSANCLKAENIHYIGDLVQRTEVELLRTPNLGKKSLTEIKEVLQSHGLMLGMRLDGWPPAGLRHDDERAGLM
;
A
#
# COMPACT_ATOMS: atom_id res chain seq x y z
N MET A 1 -21.64 21.17 -25.18
CA MET A 1 -21.52 21.52 -23.74
C MET A 1 -20.26 22.34 -23.57
N GLN A 2 -20.38 23.67 -23.43
CA GLN A 2 -19.25 24.54 -23.13
C GLN A 2 -18.86 24.29 -21.66
N GLY A 3 -17.74 23.54 -21.46
CA GLY A 3 -17.14 23.46 -20.14
C GLY A 3 -16.68 24.84 -19.70
N SER A 4 -16.92 25.18 -18.45
CA SER A 4 -16.47 26.43 -17.83
C SER A 4 -14.97 26.61 -18.10
N VAL A 5 -14.57 27.82 -18.52
CA VAL A 5 -13.17 28.21 -18.85
C VAL A 5 -12.20 27.99 -17.64
N SER A 6 -12.72 27.72 -16.45
CA SER A 6 -11.98 27.50 -15.21
C SER A 6 -11.75 26.03 -14.84
N GLU A 7 -12.28 25.08 -15.59
CA GLU A 7 -12.13 23.65 -15.24
C GLU A 7 -10.99 23.03 -16.05
N PHE A 8 -9.94 22.55 -15.34
CA PHE A 8 -8.81 21.84 -15.95
C PHE A 8 -9.27 20.55 -16.62
N LEU A 9 -8.79 20.31 -17.84
CA LEU A 9 -9.05 19.06 -18.54
C LEU A 9 -8.38 17.90 -17.82
N LYS A 10 -9.19 16.89 -17.49
CA LYS A 10 -8.68 15.63 -16.93
C LYS A 10 -8.31 14.68 -18.06
N PRO A 11 -7.18 13.96 -17.97
CA PRO A 11 -6.82 12.97 -18.98
C PRO A 11 -7.92 11.90 -19.06
N ARG A 12 -8.33 11.58 -20.28
CA ARG A 12 -9.40 10.60 -20.55
C ARG A 12 -8.86 9.33 -21.18
N VAL A 13 -7.71 9.42 -21.83
CA VAL A 13 -7.10 8.29 -22.54
C VAL A 13 -5.83 7.89 -21.80
N VAL A 14 -5.80 6.65 -21.36
CA VAL A 14 -4.58 5.98 -20.86
C VAL A 14 -4.41 4.73 -21.73
N LYS A 15 -3.42 4.76 -22.61
CA LYS A 15 -3.12 3.65 -23.51
C LYS A 15 -1.80 3.00 -23.12
N VAL A 16 -1.83 1.74 -22.74
CA VAL A 16 -0.64 0.94 -22.46
C VAL A 16 -0.36 0.06 -23.68
N SER A 17 0.84 0.18 -24.21
CA SER A 17 1.30 -0.61 -25.37
C SER A 17 2.58 -1.34 -24.99
N PRO A 18 2.62 -2.68 -24.95
CA PRO A 18 3.84 -3.42 -24.73
C PRO A 18 4.78 -3.22 -25.92
N LEU A 19 6.04 -2.88 -25.66
CA LEU A 19 7.10 -2.74 -26.67
C LEU A 19 7.96 -3.99 -26.77
N ALA A 20 8.26 -4.60 -25.60
CA ALA A 20 9.04 -5.83 -25.47
C ALA A 20 8.67 -6.51 -24.15
N PRO A 21 9.12 -7.75 -23.92
CA PRO A 21 9.04 -8.35 -22.59
C PRO A 21 9.64 -7.39 -21.55
N ARG A 22 8.86 -7.05 -20.51
CA ARG A 22 9.26 -6.12 -19.43
C ARG A 22 9.39 -4.64 -19.84
N GLN A 23 8.97 -4.25 -21.06
CA GLN A 23 8.96 -2.87 -21.52
C GLN A 23 7.58 -2.48 -22.02
N ALA A 24 7.08 -1.34 -21.58
CA ALA A 24 5.82 -0.81 -22.05
C ALA A 24 5.88 0.70 -22.26
N ARG A 25 5.15 1.16 -23.27
CA ARG A 25 4.87 2.57 -23.53
C ARG A 25 3.48 2.91 -23.03
N VAL A 26 3.40 3.95 -22.21
CA VAL A 26 2.14 4.45 -21.67
C VAL A 26 1.93 5.87 -22.19
N VAL A 27 0.80 6.07 -22.84
CA VAL A 27 0.38 7.35 -23.39
C VAL A 27 -0.82 7.86 -22.60
N ILE A 28 -0.71 9.07 -22.09
CA ILE A 28 -1.75 9.72 -21.28
C ILE A 28 -2.06 11.08 -21.91
N GLU A 29 -3.30 11.28 -22.30
CA GLU A 29 -3.77 12.51 -22.94
C GLU A 29 -5.27 12.77 -22.66
N PRO A 30 -5.79 14.01 -22.76
CA PRO A 30 -5.03 15.27 -22.85
C PRO A 30 -4.66 15.82 -21.47
N PHE A 31 -3.61 16.62 -21.42
CA PHE A 31 -3.29 17.48 -20.28
C PHE A 31 -3.31 18.95 -20.71
N GLU A 32 -3.56 19.86 -19.78
CA GLU A 32 -3.30 21.28 -20.01
C GLU A 32 -1.81 21.52 -20.20
N ARG A 33 -1.48 22.55 -20.99
CA ARG A 33 -0.11 22.91 -21.35
C ARG A 33 0.80 23.04 -20.13
N GLY A 34 1.93 22.35 -20.14
CA GLY A 34 2.93 22.30 -19.08
C GLY A 34 2.74 21.17 -18.06
N PHE A 35 1.51 20.63 -17.88
CA PHE A 35 1.26 19.54 -16.97
C PHE A 35 1.93 18.23 -17.40
N GLY A 36 2.12 18.02 -18.70
CA GLY A 36 2.85 16.87 -19.22
C GLY A 36 4.26 16.76 -18.63
N HIS A 37 5.01 17.86 -18.63
CA HIS A 37 6.35 17.88 -18.02
C HIS A 37 6.33 17.76 -16.50
N THR A 38 5.42 18.47 -15.83
CA THR A 38 5.31 18.43 -14.36
C THR A 38 5.00 17.01 -13.86
N LEU A 39 3.96 16.39 -14.42
CA LEU A 39 3.55 15.04 -14.01
C LEU A 39 4.50 13.97 -14.52
N GLY A 40 5.05 14.13 -15.74
CA GLY A 40 6.03 13.20 -16.29
C GLY A 40 7.30 13.11 -15.44
N ASN A 41 7.84 14.26 -15.01
CA ASN A 41 9.00 14.29 -14.13
C ASN A 41 8.67 13.73 -12.73
N ALA A 42 7.53 14.10 -12.16
CA ALA A 42 7.10 13.62 -10.85
C ALA A 42 6.92 12.09 -10.85
N LEU A 43 6.18 11.56 -11.85
CA LEU A 43 5.98 10.11 -12.00
C LEU A 43 7.31 9.37 -12.22
N ARG A 44 8.19 9.89 -13.09
CA ARG A 44 9.52 9.31 -13.30
C ARG A 44 10.30 9.19 -12.00
N ARG A 45 10.32 10.25 -11.19
CA ARG A 45 11.04 10.26 -9.90
C ARG A 45 10.46 9.24 -8.94
N VAL A 46 9.13 9.20 -8.80
CA VAL A 46 8.46 8.25 -7.89
C VAL A 46 8.67 6.80 -8.35
N LEU A 47 8.55 6.53 -9.66
CA LEU A 47 8.79 5.20 -10.22
C LEU A 47 10.21 4.69 -9.93
N LEU A 48 11.23 5.54 -10.02
CA LEU A 48 12.62 5.13 -9.80
C LEU A 48 12.99 5.02 -8.32
N SER A 49 12.45 5.88 -7.43
CA SER A 49 12.92 6.01 -6.05
C SER A 49 11.99 5.40 -5.00
N SER A 50 10.68 5.33 -5.27
CA SER A 50 9.70 5.10 -4.21
C SER A 50 8.93 3.78 -4.34
N MET A 51 9.14 3.04 -5.43
CA MET A 51 8.47 1.76 -5.65
C MET A 51 9.01 0.70 -4.69
N PRO A 52 8.12 -0.03 -3.99
CA PRO A 52 8.52 -1.16 -3.16
C PRO A 52 8.91 -2.36 -4.02
N GLY A 53 9.89 -3.10 -3.55
CA GLY A 53 10.32 -4.36 -4.16
C GLY A 53 11.06 -5.24 -3.17
N ALA A 54 11.65 -6.34 -3.65
CA ALA A 54 12.44 -7.26 -2.87
C ALA A 54 13.83 -7.42 -3.48
N ALA A 55 14.83 -7.65 -2.63
CA ALA A 55 16.21 -7.88 -3.07
C ALA A 55 16.94 -8.78 -2.07
N ILE A 56 17.97 -9.46 -2.57
CA ILE A 56 18.91 -10.22 -1.74
C ILE A 56 19.79 -9.20 -0.99
N THR A 57 19.79 -9.30 0.32
CA THR A 57 20.50 -8.37 1.22
C THR A 57 21.75 -8.99 1.81
N GLU A 58 21.75 -10.31 2.03
CA GLU A 58 22.85 -11.05 2.60
C GLU A 58 23.00 -12.40 1.89
N ALA A 59 24.22 -12.87 1.79
CA ALA A 59 24.55 -14.21 1.31
C ALA A 59 25.55 -14.86 2.27
N GLU A 60 25.31 -16.10 2.65
CA GLU A 60 26.21 -16.94 3.41
C GLU A 60 26.60 -18.12 2.51
N ILE A 61 27.89 -18.21 2.15
CA ILE A 61 28.41 -19.23 1.24
C ILE A 61 29.28 -20.17 2.06
N GLU A 62 29.04 -21.45 1.93
CA GLU A 62 29.79 -22.47 2.67
C GLU A 62 31.28 -22.40 2.33
N GLY A 63 32.13 -22.32 3.35
CA GLY A 63 33.58 -22.23 3.22
C GLY A 63 34.13 -20.82 2.89
N VAL A 64 33.28 -19.78 2.82
CA VAL A 64 33.66 -18.41 2.53
C VAL A 64 33.48 -17.53 3.75
N LEU A 65 34.57 -16.81 4.13
CA LEU A 65 34.55 -15.90 5.27
C LEU A 65 34.51 -14.42 4.86
N HIS A 66 34.99 -14.10 3.66
CA HIS A 66 35.03 -12.74 3.13
C HIS A 66 34.89 -12.73 1.60
N GLU A 67 34.51 -11.59 1.03
CA GLU A 67 34.18 -11.43 -0.39
C GLU A 67 35.39 -11.59 -1.35
N TYR A 68 36.60 -11.46 -0.87
CA TYR A 68 37.82 -11.54 -1.69
C TYR A 68 38.41 -12.98 -1.75
N THR A 69 37.55 -13.97 -1.69
CA THR A 69 37.92 -15.39 -1.74
C THR A 69 37.49 -15.99 -3.08
N SER A 70 38.22 -16.96 -3.58
CA SER A 70 37.79 -17.85 -4.65
C SER A 70 37.35 -19.19 -4.09
N ILE A 71 36.37 -19.82 -4.72
CA ILE A 71 35.79 -21.11 -4.30
C ILE A 71 36.36 -22.18 -5.20
N GLU A 72 36.91 -23.27 -4.61
CA GLU A 72 37.42 -24.38 -5.39
C GLU A 72 36.32 -25.04 -6.22
N GLY A 73 36.53 -25.16 -7.52
CA GLY A 73 35.56 -25.74 -8.42
C GLY A 73 34.50 -24.77 -8.95
N VAL A 74 34.58 -23.47 -8.64
CA VAL A 74 33.78 -22.40 -9.22
C VAL A 74 34.66 -21.51 -10.08
N GLN A 75 34.15 -21.07 -11.23
CA GLN A 75 34.92 -20.23 -12.16
C GLN A 75 34.99 -18.77 -11.72
N GLU A 76 33.88 -18.26 -11.18
CA GLU A 76 33.74 -16.89 -10.73
C GLU A 76 34.28 -16.72 -9.31
N ASP A 77 34.79 -15.54 -9.03
CA ASP A 77 35.16 -15.12 -7.68
C ASP A 77 33.90 -14.79 -6.87
N VAL A 78 34.02 -14.80 -5.55
CA VAL A 78 32.86 -14.49 -4.66
C VAL A 78 32.26 -13.12 -4.96
N VAL A 79 33.09 -12.11 -5.29
CA VAL A 79 32.60 -10.77 -5.68
C VAL A 79 31.71 -10.85 -6.92
N ASP A 80 32.10 -11.62 -7.94
CA ASP A 80 31.30 -11.78 -9.16
C ASP A 80 29.98 -12.50 -8.86
N ILE A 81 30.01 -13.52 -8.00
CA ILE A 81 28.80 -14.21 -7.53
C ILE A 81 27.85 -13.22 -6.84
N LEU A 82 28.37 -12.36 -5.94
CA LEU A 82 27.56 -11.35 -5.26
C LEU A 82 26.98 -10.32 -6.23
N LEU A 83 27.74 -9.91 -7.26
CA LEU A 83 27.26 -9.00 -8.30
C LEU A 83 26.15 -9.64 -9.16
N ASN A 84 26.27 -10.93 -9.46
CA ASN A 84 25.23 -11.68 -10.17
C ASN A 84 23.97 -11.84 -9.31
N LEU A 85 24.11 -12.12 -8.00
CA LEU A 85 23.00 -12.20 -7.07
C LEU A 85 22.19 -10.89 -6.99
N LYS A 86 22.83 -9.72 -7.12
CA LYS A 86 22.15 -8.41 -7.16
C LYS A 86 21.20 -8.28 -8.36
N GLN A 87 21.38 -9.06 -9.42
CA GLN A 87 20.55 -9.02 -10.62
C GLN A 87 19.34 -9.97 -10.55
N VAL A 88 19.28 -10.83 -9.54
CA VAL A 88 18.14 -11.74 -9.34
C VAL A 88 16.89 -10.93 -9.02
N ALA A 89 15.85 -11.11 -9.84
CA ALA A 89 14.56 -10.45 -9.68
C ALA A 89 13.63 -11.33 -8.83
N ILE A 90 13.32 -10.86 -7.63
CA ILE A 90 12.53 -11.59 -6.64
C ILE A 90 11.21 -10.88 -6.39
N ARG A 91 10.12 -11.65 -6.38
CA ARG A 91 8.80 -11.20 -5.96
C ARG A 91 8.45 -11.87 -4.63
N MET A 92 8.06 -11.06 -3.64
CA MET A 92 7.58 -11.53 -2.34
C MET A 92 6.11 -11.11 -2.15
N HIS A 93 5.27 -12.02 -1.63
CA HIS A 93 3.82 -11.78 -1.52
C HIS A 93 3.41 -11.25 -0.15
N SER A 94 3.75 -11.92 0.93
CA SER A 94 3.20 -11.60 2.26
C SER A 94 4.25 -11.18 3.29
N ARG A 95 5.43 -11.83 3.28
CA ARG A 95 6.46 -11.62 4.29
C ARG A 95 7.36 -10.42 3.96
N ASP A 96 7.97 -9.84 5.00
CA ASP A 96 8.95 -8.76 4.82
C ASP A 96 10.39 -9.27 4.67
N SER A 97 10.66 -10.50 5.12
CA SER A 97 11.96 -11.17 4.98
C SER A 97 11.80 -12.68 4.81
N ALA A 98 12.71 -13.30 4.06
CA ALA A 98 12.77 -14.74 3.84
C ALA A 98 14.23 -15.21 3.72
N GLU A 99 14.50 -16.45 4.12
CA GLU A 99 15.76 -17.13 3.87
C GLU A 99 15.56 -18.19 2.80
N LEU A 100 16.35 -18.12 1.73
CA LEU A 100 16.34 -19.03 0.60
C LEU A 100 17.64 -19.83 0.58
N ARG A 101 17.58 -21.05 0.07
CA ARG A 101 18.74 -21.93 -0.07
C ARG A 101 19.02 -22.21 -1.53
N LEU A 102 20.30 -22.22 -1.89
CA LEU A 102 20.77 -22.69 -3.16
C LEU A 102 21.83 -23.76 -2.91
N SER A 103 21.64 -24.92 -3.50
CA SER A 103 22.59 -26.02 -3.42
C SER A 103 22.70 -26.68 -4.78
N LYS A 104 23.89 -26.66 -5.36
CA LYS A 104 24.17 -27.31 -6.66
C LYS A 104 25.54 -27.96 -6.64
N LYS A 105 25.61 -29.18 -7.22
CA LYS A 105 26.82 -29.97 -7.32
C LYS A 105 26.98 -30.51 -8.75
N GLY A 106 28.22 -30.55 -9.20
CA GLY A 106 28.60 -31.06 -10.51
C GLY A 106 28.74 -29.97 -11.57
N PRO A 107 29.29 -30.30 -12.73
CA PRO A 107 29.66 -29.32 -13.76
C PRO A 107 28.43 -28.68 -14.40
N GLY A 108 28.48 -27.38 -14.59
CA GLY A 108 27.46 -26.61 -15.30
C GLY A 108 27.15 -25.26 -14.67
N PRO A 109 26.26 -24.49 -15.32
CA PRO A 109 25.85 -23.19 -14.78
C PRO A 109 24.93 -23.36 -13.58
N VAL A 110 25.15 -22.56 -12.55
CA VAL A 110 24.23 -22.33 -11.43
C VAL A 110 23.37 -21.16 -11.82
N THR A 111 22.07 -21.36 -11.86
CA THR A 111 21.11 -20.34 -12.28
C THR A 111 20.24 -19.87 -11.12
N ALA A 112 19.59 -18.73 -11.28
CA ALA A 112 18.64 -18.23 -10.29
C ALA A 112 17.45 -19.20 -10.10
N GLY A 113 17.16 -20.06 -11.08
CA GLY A 113 16.16 -21.12 -10.97
C GLY A 113 16.55 -22.27 -10.04
N ASP A 114 17.84 -22.42 -9.71
CA ASP A 114 18.31 -23.41 -8.73
C ASP A 114 18.07 -22.96 -7.27
N ILE A 115 17.62 -21.72 -7.04
CA ILE A 115 17.26 -21.22 -5.71
C ILE A 115 15.96 -21.91 -5.27
N GLN A 116 16.00 -22.55 -4.12
CA GLN A 116 14.82 -23.16 -3.51
C GLN A 116 13.92 -22.07 -2.93
N THR A 117 12.74 -21.92 -3.51
CA THR A 117 11.76 -20.91 -3.13
C THR A 117 10.59 -21.52 -2.39
N ASP A 118 10.04 -20.76 -1.43
CA ASP A 118 8.77 -21.06 -0.75
C ASP A 118 7.59 -20.53 -1.56
N HIS A 119 6.36 -20.84 -1.12
CA HIS A 119 5.12 -20.32 -1.73
C HIS A 119 5.00 -18.80 -1.75
N ASP A 120 5.72 -18.12 -0.87
CA ASP A 120 5.68 -16.66 -0.69
C ASP A 120 6.73 -15.92 -1.54
N VAL A 121 7.70 -16.63 -2.11
CA VAL A 121 8.83 -16.06 -2.87
C VAL A 121 8.92 -16.68 -4.25
N GLU A 122 8.99 -15.84 -5.26
CA GLU A 122 9.10 -16.24 -6.66
C GLU A 122 10.32 -15.59 -7.31
N VAL A 123 11.13 -16.37 -8.03
CA VAL A 123 12.23 -15.87 -8.87
C VAL A 123 11.69 -15.64 -10.29
N VAL A 124 11.72 -14.39 -10.74
CA VAL A 124 11.11 -13.95 -12.03
C VAL A 124 12.06 -14.16 -13.22
N ASN A 125 13.37 -14.26 -12.98
CA ASN A 125 14.41 -14.46 -14.00
C ASN A 125 15.24 -15.73 -13.72
N PRO A 126 14.63 -16.93 -13.76
CA PRO A 126 15.30 -18.17 -13.41
C PRO A 126 16.47 -18.52 -14.33
N GLU A 127 16.51 -17.98 -15.53
CA GLU A 127 17.58 -18.16 -16.53
C GLU A 127 18.88 -17.41 -16.20
N LEU A 128 18.89 -16.50 -15.23
CA LEU A 128 20.08 -15.74 -14.85
C LEU A 128 21.15 -16.66 -14.28
N VAL A 129 22.34 -16.65 -14.89
CA VAL A 129 23.49 -17.43 -14.41
C VAL A 129 24.14 -16.68 -13.24
N ILE A 130 24.28 -17.35 -12.11
CA ILE A 130 24.92 -16.85 -10.90
C ILE A 130 26.41 -17.21 -10.90
N ALA A 131 26.74 -18.47 -11.21
CA ALA A 131 28.08 -18.99 -11.27
C ALA A 131 28.19 -20.20 -12.20
N ASN A 132 29.42 -20.59 -12.59
CA ASN A 132 29.68 -21.77 -13.38
C ASN A 132 30.53 -22.76 -12.57
N LEU A 133 30.05 -23.99 -12.42
CA LEU A 133 30.74 -25.05 -11.71
C LEU A 133 31.60 -25.90 -12.66
N THR A 134 32.77 -26.28 -12.22
CA THR A 134 33.64 -27.26 -12.85
C THR A 134 33.27 -28.70 -12.43
N LYS A 135 33.99 -29.69 -12.91
CA LYS A 135 33.70 -31.11 -12.64
C LYS A 135 33.65 -31.51 -11.16
N ALA A 136 34.38 -30.83 -10.29
CA ALA A 136 34.45 -31.08 -8.85
C ALA A 136 33.74 -30.00 -8.04
N GLY A 137 33.10 -29.04 -8.72
CA GLY A 137 32.47 -27.88 -8.07
C GLY A 137 31.21 -28.22 -7.29
N GLU A 138 31.08 -27.62 -6.13
CA GLU A 138 29.87 -27.62 -5.30
C GLU A 138 29.69 -26.21 -4.78
N LEU A 139 28.45 -25.70 -4.83
CA LEU A 139 28.10 -24.39 -4.35
C LEU A 139 26.85 -24.49 -3.46
N ASN A 140 27.06 -24.24 -2.18
CA ASN A 140 26.00 -24.20 -1.16
C ASN A 140 25.95 -22.80 -0.58
N MET A 141 24.77 -22.17 -0.61
CA MET A 141 24.59 -20.85 -0.04
C MET A 141 23.20 -20.66 0.57
N VAL A 142 23.15 -19.80 1.57
CA VAL A 142 21.91 -19.29 2.18
C VAL A 142 21.81 -17.81 1.83
N LEU A 143 20.67 -17.42 1.26
CA LEU A 143 20.39 -16.06 0.79
C LEU A 143 19.29 -15.46 1.65
N ARG A 144 19.53 -14.28 2.19
CA ARG A 144 18.51 -13.50 2.88
C ARG A 144 17.91 -12.48 1.92
N VAL A 145 16.60 -12.52 1.79
CA VAL A 145 15.82 -11.62 0.95
C VAL A 145 14.98 -10.73 1.85
N GLU A 146 14.95 -9.44 1.55
CA GLU A 146 14.16 -8.46 2.29
C GLU A 146 13.32 -7.60 1.34
N ARG A 147 12.21 -7.08 1.86
CA ARG A 147 11.44 -6.02 1.21
C ARG A 147 12.01 -4.66 1.57
N GLY A 148 11.95 -3.75 0.60
CA GLY A 148 12.40 -2.39 0.83
C GLY A 148 12.02 -1.45 -0.29
N ARG A 149 12.59 -0.25 -0.28
CA ARG A 149 12.41 0.77 -1.32
C ARG A 149 13.73 1.42 -1.68
N GLY A 150 13.88 1.75 -2.96
CA GLY A 150 15.05 2.44 -3.48
C GLY A 150 16.32 1.62 -3.41
N TYR A 151 17.44 2.27 -3.10
CA TYR A 151 18.77 1.66 -2.97
C TYR A 151 19.26 1.79 -1.53
N ARG A 152 19.74 0.68 -0.97
CA ARG A 152 20.30 0.62 0.38
C ARG A 152 21.70 0.01 0.32
N PRO A 153 22.77 0.81 0.52
CA PRO A 153 24.12 0.31 0.52
C PRO A 153 24.39 -0.58 1.75
N ALA A 154 25.25 -1.59 1.58
CA ALA A 154 25.68 -2.49 2.65
C ALA A 154 26.31 -1.74 3.83
N SER A 155 27.08 -0.67 3.56
CA SER A 155 27.74 0.15 4.57
C SER A 155 26.78 0.80 5.58
N GLN A 156 25.57 1.16 5.17
CA GLN A 156 24.57 1.70 6.10
C GLN A 156 24.03 0.66 7.07
N ARG A 157 23.98 -0.61 6.68
CA ARG A 157 23.56 -1.71 7.55
C ARG A 157 24.67 -2.15 8.49
N MET A 158 25.92 -2.12 8.03
CA MET A 158 27.08 -2.43 8.87
C MET A 158 27.12 -1.59 10.15
N ALA A 159 26.74 -0.30 10.07
CA ALA A 159 26.75 0.60 11.22
C ALA A 159 25.77 0.24 12.35
N PHE A 160 24.70 -0.52 12.03
CA PHE A 160 23.67 -0.89 13.02
C PHE A 160 23.86 -2.29 13.62
N ASP A 161 24.57 -3.21 12.93
CA ASP A 161 24.64 -4.64 13.28
C ASP A 161 26.04 -5.15 13.67
N GLU A 162 27.03 -4.28 13.82
CA GLU A 162 28.44 -4.68 14.05
C GLU A 162 28.63 -5.60 15.28
N ALA A 163 27.80 -5.48 16.31
CA ALA A 163 27.92 -6.23 17.56
C ALA A 163 27.34 -7.66 17.51
N THR A 164 26.50 -8.00 16.53
CA THR A 164 25.73 -9.27 16.50
C THR A 164 25.97 -10.08 15.23
N ARG A 165 26.85 -9.66 14.35
CA ARG A 165 27.03 -10.28 13.05
C ARG A 165 27.74 -11.63 13.12
N PRO A 166 27.15 -12.72 12.61
CA PRO A 166 27.86 -13.99 12.43
C PRO A 166 28.98 -13.84 11.41
N ILE A 167 30.14 -14.43 11.70
CA ILE A 167 31.26 -14.50 10.75
C ILE A 167 30.82 -15.32 9.53
N GLY A 168 31.14 -14.84 8.31
CA GLY A 168 30.82 -15.53 7.06
C GLY A 168 29.54 -15.02 6.37
N ARG A 169 28.76 -14.11 6.97
CA ARG A 169 27.67 -13.42 6.27
C ARG A 169 28.17 -12.23 5.47
N LEU A 170 28.06 -12.36 4.17
CA LEU A 170 28.42 -11.35 3.20
C LEU A 170 27.21 -10.42 2.95
N GLN A 171 27.40 -9.12 3.11
CA GLN A 171 26.34 -8.15 2.88
C GLN A 171 26.39 -7.62 1.46
N LEU A 172 25.23 -7.56 0.80
CA LEU A 172 25.08 -7.00 -0.54
C LEU A 172 24.39 -5.63 -0.47
N ASP A 173 24.81 -4.73 -1.38
CA ASP A 173 23.99 -3.56 -1.66
C ASP A 173 22.66 -3.99 -2.27
N ALA A 174 21.58 -3.55 -1.68
CA ALA A 174 20.25 -3.94 -2.12
C ALA A 174 19.61 -2.84 -2.98
N SER A 175 19.26 -3.18 -4.22
CA SER A 175 18.42 -2.37 -5.10
C SER A 175 17.01 -2.98 -5.11
N PHE A 176 16.11 -2.36 -4.36
CA PHE A 176 14.73 -2.86 -4.23
C PHE A 176 13.82 -2.42 -5.37
N SER A 177 14.23 -1.41 -6.17
CA SER A 177 13.36 -0.87 -7.22
C SER A 177 13.03 -1.94 -8.28
N PRO A 178 11.76 -2.22 -8.54
CA PRO A 178 11.33 -3.10 -9.61
C PRO A 178 11.48 -2.44 -11.00
N ILE A 179 11.77 -1.15 -11.04
CA ILE A 179 11.89 -0.36 -12.25
C ILE A 179 13.36 -0.17 -12.61
N ARG A 180 13.74 -0.57 -13.83
CA ARG A 180 15.11 -0.43 -14.34
C ARG A 180 15.32 0.92 -15.02
N ARG A 181 14.36 1.33 -15.85
CA ARG A 181 14.47 2.57 -16.62
C ARG A 181 13.10 3.20 -16.82
N VAL A 182 13.06 4.52 -16.72
CA VAL A 182 11.90 5.34 -17.08
C VAL A 182 12.38 6.52 -17.89
N THR A 183 11.81 6.69 -19.07
CA THR A 183 11.94 7.90 -19.87
C THR A 183 10.56 8.49 -20.11
N TYR A 184 10.49 9.81 -20.25
CA TYR A 184 9.25 10.46 -20.66
C TYR A 184 9.51 11.49 -21.74
N SER A 185 8.52 11.68 -22.59
CA SER A 185 8.44 12.77 -23.58
C SER A 185 7.05 13.39 -23.55
N VAL A 186 6.98 14.63 -23.99
CA VAL A 186 5.72 15.36 -24.07
C VAL A 186 5.55 15.83 -25.50
N ASP A 187 4.48 15.37 -26.12
CA ASP A 187 4.06 15.77 -27.47
C ASP A 187 2.82 16.65 -27.40
N ALA A 188 2.48 17.34 -28.50
CA ALA A 188 1.24 18.08 -28.61
C ALA A 188 0.05 17.11 -28.74
N ALA A 189 -1.02 17.39 -27.99
CA ALA A 189 -2.31 16.71 -28.11
C ALA A 189 -3.33 17.67 -28.75
N ARG A 190 -4.26 17.11 -29.52
CA ARG A 190 -5.39 17.84 -30.08
C ARG A 190 -6.71 17.28 -29.58
N VAL A 191 -7.52 18.15 -29.02
CA VAL A 191 -8.91 17.84 -28.68
C VAL A 191 -9.81 18.88 -29.36
N GLU A 192 -10.59 18.41 -30.32
CA GLU A 192 -11.45 19.27 -31.16
C GLU A 192 -10.67 20.43 -31.81
N GLN A 193 -10.91 21.68 -31.36
CA GLN A 193 -10.23 22.88 -31.87
C GLN A 193 -9.00 23.28 -31.02
N ARG A 194 -8.79 22.68 -29.85
CA ARG A 194 -7.61 22.94 -29.01
C ARG A 194 -6.44 22.11 -29.46
N THR A 195 -5.34 22.77 -29.79
CA THR A 195 -4.07 22.14 -30.24
C THR A 195 -2.92 22.44 -29.29
N ASP A 196 -3.20 23.15 -28.19
CA ASP A 196 -2.25 23.61 -27.18
C ASP A 196 -2.14 22.69 -25.99
N LEU A 197 -2.63 21.46 -26.10
CA LEU A 197 -2.64 20.49 -25.04
C LEU A 197 -1.41 19.57 -25.08
N ASP A 198 -1.05 19.03 -23.91
CA ASP A 198 0.07 18.11 -23.76
C ASP A 198 -0.41 16.63 -23.83
N LYS A 199 0.43 15.82 -24.45
CA LYS A 199 0.35 14.37 -24.47
C LYS A 199 1.60 13.81 -23.79
N LEU A 200 1.44 13.16 -22.67
CA LEU A 200 2.52 12.53 -21.93
C LEU A 200 2.75 11.11 -22.43
N ILE A 201 3.98 10.81 -22.80
CA ILE A 201 4.43 9.48 -23.19
C ILE A 201 5.48 9.02 -22.18
N LEU A 202 5.25 7.86 -21.58
CA LEU A 202 6.17 7.24 -20.61
C LEU A 202 6.63 5.90 -21.17
N ASP A 203 7.93 5.70 -21.32
CA ASP A 203 8.53 4.41 -21.62
C ASP A 203 9.13 3.82 -20.33
N ILE A 204 8.64 2.68 -19.91
CA ILE A 204 8.97 2.04 -18.66
C ILE A 204 9.55 0.66 -18.92
N GLU A 205 10.69 0.39 -18.30
CA GLU A 205 11.34 -0.91 -18.29
C GLU A 205 11.36 -1.44 -16.85
N THR A 206 10.79 -2.63 -16.63
CA THR A 206 10.73 -3.29 -15.32
C THR A 206 11.70 -4.46 -15.26
N ASN A 207 11.95 -4.98 -14.06
CA ASN A 207 12.67 -6.24 -13.87
C ASN A 207 11.76 -7.49 -14.03
N GLY A 208 10.46 -7.29 -14.27
CA GLY A 208 9.45 -8.34 -14.42
C GLY A 208 8.67 -8.67 -13.14
N THR A 209 9.07 -8.13 -11.98
CA THR A 209 8.33 -8.37 -10.73
C THR A 209 7.03 -7.58 -10.64
N ILE A 210 6.88 -6.52 -11.44
CA ILE A 210 5.69 -5.69 -11.54
C ILE A 210 5.41 -5.35 -13.01
N ASP A 211 4.14 -5.24 -13.37
CA ASP A 211 3.72 -4.74 -14.67
C ASP A 211 3.78 -3.21 -14.72
N ALA A 212 4.02 -2.67 -15.92
CA ALA A 212 4.15 -1.22 -16.10
C ALA A 212 2.86 -0.46 -15.75
N GLU A 213 1.69 -1.05 -16.02
CA GLU A 213 0.40 -0.46 -15.66
C GLU A 213 0.23 -0.37 -14.14
N GLU A 214 0.51 -1.45 -13.43
CA GLU A 214 0.46 -1.47 -11.98
C GLU A 214 1.49 -0.52 -11.36
N ALA A 215 2.69 -0.43 -11.95
CA ALA A 215 3.73 0.49 -11.51
C ALA A 215 3.26 1.96 -11.56
N ILE A 216 2.63 2.37 -12.68
CA ILE A 216 2.08 3.73 -12.82
C ILE A 216 0.94 3.97 -11.83
N ARG A 217 0.03 3.00 -11.65
CA ARG A 217 -1.07 3.11 -10.70
C ARG A 217 -0.56 3.33 -9.28
N ARG A 218 0.43 2.54 -8.86
CA ARG A 218 1.07 2.69 -7.54
C ARG A 218 1.80 4.03 -7.40
N ALA A 219 2.55 4.44 -8.42
CA ALA A 219 3.24 5.75 -8.43
C ALA A 219 2.25 6.91 -8.35
N GLY A 220 1.12 6.83 -9.05
CA GLY A 220 0.05 7.81 -8.99
C GLY A 220 -0.61 7.87 -7.60
N SER A 221 -0.83 6.72 -6.97
CA SER A 221 -1.34 6.66 -5.59
C SER A 221 -0.38 7.32 -4.61
N ILE A 222 0.92 6.99 -4.68
CA ILE A 222 1.94 7.61 -3.82
C ILE A 222 1.95 9.14 -4.00
N LEU A 223 1.88 9.63 -5.25
CA LEU A 223 1.83 11.08 -5.51
C LEU A 223 0.58 11.73 -4.93
N LYS A 224 -0.59 11.10 -5.13
CA LYS A 224 -1.85 11.58 -4.57
C LYS A 224 -1.79 11.69 -3.05
N ASP A 225 -1.28 10.65 -2.38
CA ASP A 225 -1.19 10.60 -0.93
C ASP A 225 -0.23 11.67 -0.39
N GLN A 226 0.90 11.89 -1.08
CA GLN A 226 1.85 12.96 -0.69
C GLN A 226 1.31 14.37 -0.97
N LEU A 227 0.46 14.54 -1.98
CA LEU A 227 -0.14 15.83 -2.30
C LEU A 227 -1.37 16.15 -1.45
N SER A 228 -2.00 15.16 -0.83
CA SER A 228 -3.18 15.36 0.02
C SER A 228 -2.89 16.30 1.20
N VAL A 229 -1.66 16.25 1.75
CA VAL A 229 -1.21 17.14 2.82
C VAL A 229 -1.30 18.63 2.43
N PHE A 230 -1.07 18.96 1.15
CA PHE A 230 -1.17 20.33 0.65
C PHE A 230 -2.62 20.78 0.39
N VAL A 231 -3.54 19.85 0.25
CA VAL A 231 -4.97 20.14 0.12
C VAL A 231 -5.59 20.42 1.48
N ASP A 232 -5.17 19.67 2.49
CA ASP A 232 -5.62 19.80 3.89
C ASP A 232 -4.60 20.65 4.68
N LEU A 233 -4.37 21.92 4.25
CA LEU A 233 -3.45 22.85 4.93
C LEU A 233 -3.98 23.36 6.30
N GLN A 234 -4.97 22.73 6.90
CA GLN A 234 -5.33 22.94 8.30
C GLN A 234 -4.25 22.28 9.14
N GLY A 235 -3.59 23.09 9.99
CA GLY A 235 -2.43 22.68 10.77
C GLY A 235 -2.68 21.46 11.67
N GLU A 236 -1.60 20.95 12.24
CA GLU A 236 -1.50 19.72 13.04
C GLU A 236 -2.52 19.54 14.19
N GLU A 237 -3.42 20.50 14.43
CA GLU A 237 -4.46 20.40 15.46
C GLU A 237 -5.61 19.46 15.07
N ASP A 238 -5.82 19.15 13.78
CA ASP A 238 -6.90 18.26 13.31
C ASP A 238 -6.43 16.87 12.79
N ALA A 239 -5.12 16.59 12.82
CA ALA A 239 -4.61 15.28 12.38
C ALA A 239 -4.94 14.13 13.34
N SER A 240 -5.45 14.41 14.55
CA SER A 240 -5.96 13.40 15.48
C SER A 240 -7.43 13.02 15.25
N GLY A 241 -8.11 13.67 14.29
CA GLY A 241 -9.55 13.49 14.05
C GLY A 241 -9.95 12.73 12.78
N LYS A 242 -8.99 12.35 11.91
CA LYS A 242 -9.32 11.68 10.62
C LYS A 242 -8.67 10.33 10.42
N SER A 243 -8.27 9.65 11.48
CA SER A 243 -8.05 8.22 11.43
C SER A 243 -9.23 7.52 12.06
N GLU A 244 -9.82 6.60 11.31
CA GLU A 244 -10.97 5.79 11.65
C GLU A 244 -12.31 6.53 11.46
N SER A 245 -12.92 6.33 10.29
CA SER A 245 -14.36 6.12 10.28
C SER A 245 -14.62 5.02 11.31
N ALA A 246 -14.94 5.41 12.54
CA ALA A 246 -15.48 4.49 13.53
C ALA A 246 -16.61 3.77 12.81
N GLN A 247 -16.39 2.53 12.42
CA GLN A 247 -17.44 1.65 11.93
C GLN A 247 -18.30 1.40 13.15
N PHE A 248 -19.26 2.31 13.36
CA PHE A 248 -20.30 2.08 14.36
C PHE A 248 -20.95 0.75 14.01
N ASP A 249 -21.18 -0.08 15.01
CA ASP A 249 -21.89 -1.33 14.83
C ASP A 249 -23.19 -1.00 14.05
N PRO A 250 -23.48 -1.68 12.94
CA PRO A 250 -24.68 -1.42 12.14
C PRO A 250 -25.97 -1.39 12.94
N ILE A 251 -25.98 -2.03 14.11
CA ILE A 251 -27.10 -2.04 15.03
C ILE A 251 -27.35 -0.67 15.66
N LEU A 252 -26.31 0.14 15.91
CA LEU A 252 -26.44 1.48 16.51
C LEU A 252 -27.09 2.48 15.55
N LEU A 253 -26.98 2.26 14.23
CA LEU A 253 -27.57 3.10 13.19
C LEU A 253 -29.04 2.79 12.93
N ARG A 254 -29.59 1.73 13.54
CA ARG A 254 -30.99 1.36 13.37
C ARG A 254 -31.89 2.26 14.19
N PRO A 255 -33.11 2.54 13.69
CA PRO A 255 -34.13 3.28 14.45
C PRO A 255 -34.58 2.51 15.69
N VAL A 256 -34.92 3.23 16.75
CA VAL A 256 -35.44 2.65 18.02
C VAL A 256 -36.69 1.80 17.83
N ASP A 257 -37.45 2.03 16.76
CA ASP A 257 -38.64 1.24 16.42
C ASP A 257 -38.38 -0.22 16.07
N GLU A 258 -37.14 -0.54 15.66
CA GLU A 258 -36.72 -1.90 15.38
C GLU A 258 -36.37 -2.71 16.66
N LEU A 259 -36.24 -2.01 17.78
CA LEU A 259 -36.22 -2.68 19.08
C LEU A 259 -37.64 -3.11 19.39
N GLU A 260 -37.88 -4.38 19.72
CA GLU A 260 -39.18 -4.94 20.08
C GLU A 260 -39.72 -4.36 21.41
N LEU A 261 -39.80 -3.02 21.49
CA LEU A 261 -40.30 -2.29 22.65
C LEU A 261 -41.81 -2.12 22.58
N THR A 262 -42.45 -1.96 23.72
CA THR A 262 -43.86 -1.59 23.74
C THR A 262 -44.09 -0.23 23.07
N VAL A 263 -45.23 -0.05 22.37
CA VAL A 263 -45.57 1.20 21.67
C VAL A 263 -45.49 2.42 22.60
N ARG A 264 -45.76 2.22 23.89
CA ARG A 264 -45.65 3.29 24.88
C ARG A 264 -44.21 3.68 25.14
N SER A 265 -43.31 2.71 25.29
CA SER A 265 -41.88 2.95 25.49
C SER A 265 -41.26 3.62 24.28
N ALA A 266 -41.56 3.15 23.05
CA ALA A 266 -41.08 3.74 21.82
C ALA A 266 -41.53 5.20 21.64
N ASN A 267 -42.79 5.50 21.90
CA ASN A 267 -43.34 6.88 21.81
C ASN A 267 -42.71 7.82 22.84
N CYS A 268 -42.38 7.36 24.05
CA CYS A 268 -41.71 8.16 25.05
C CYS A 268 -40.26 8.51 24.63
N LEU A 269 -39.53 7.58 24.01
CA LEU A 269 -38.19 7.82 23.52
C LEU A 269 -38.19 8.81 22.35
N LYS A 270 -39.13 8.72 21.42
CA LYS A 270 -39.28 9.65 20.32
C LYS A 270 -39.63 11.07 20.80
N ALA A 271 -40.45 11.21 21.84
CA ALA A 271 -40.77 12.52 22.41
C ALA A 271 -39.56 13.24 23.01
N GLU A 272 -38.47 12.52 23.33
CA GLU A 272 -37.21 13.05 23.81
C GLU A 272 -36.14 13.11 22.72
N ASN A 273 -36.51 13.10 21.44
CA ASN A 273 -35.62 13.12 20.27
C ASN A 273 -34.61 11.98 20.24
N ILE A 274 -34.93 10.82 20.82
CA ILE A 274 -34.13 9.60 20.74
C ILE A 274 -34.70 8.76 19.57
N HIS A 275 -34.05 8.85 18.42
CA HIS A 275 -34.53 8.21 17.19
C HIS A 275 -33.73 6.95 16.84
N TYR A 276 -32.49 6.89 17.20
CA TYR A 276 -31.58 5.78 16.88
C TYR A 276 -31.12 5.03 18.14
N ILE A 277 -30.75 3.76 17.96
CA ILE A 277 -30.26 2.94 19.09
C ILE A 277 -29.00 3.57 19.69
N GLY A 278 -28.14 4.18 18.85
CA GLY A 278 -26.95 4.89 19.30
C GLY A 278 -27.24 6.11 20.19
N ASP A 279 -28.38 6.81 19.99
CA ASP A 279 -28.80 7.90 20.88
C ASP A 279 -29.26 7.36 22.24
N LEU A 280 -29.96 6.22 22.22
CA LEU A 280 -30.48 5.56 23.42
C LEU A 280 -29.35 5.02 24.31
N VAL A 281 -28.35 4.41 23.74
CA VAL A 281 -27.22 3.77 24.46
C VAL A 281 -26.38 4.81 25.22
N GLN A 282 -26.31 6.06 24.72
CA GLN A 282 -25.56 7.13 25.39
C GLN A 282 -26.30 7.72 26.59
N ARG A 283 -27.61 7.51 26.72
CA ARG A 283 -28.37 8.01 27.86
C ARG A 283 -28.16 7.14 29.09
N THR A 284 -28.07 7.79 30.22
CA THR A 284 -27.99 7.13 31.53
C THR A 284 -29.37 6.75 32.06
N GLU A 285 -29.41 5.76 32.93
CA GLU A 285 -30.67 5.36 33.57
C GLU A 285 -31.38 6.51 34.30
N VAL A 286 -30.59 7.38 34.92
CA VAL A 286 -31.10 8.54 35.69
C VAL A 286 -31.73 9.56 34.75
N GLU A 287 -31.17 9.76 33.57
CA GLU A 287 -31.73 10.65 32.54
C GLU A 287 -33.04 10.11 32.00
N LEU A 288 -33.10 8.81 31.68
CA LEU A 288 -34.29 8.16 31.18
C LEU A 288 -35.45 8.14 32.21
N LEU A 289 -35.13 8.03 33.52
CA LEU A 289 -36.14 8.13 34.58
C LEU A 289 -36.68 9.54 34.81
N ARG A 290 -35.98 10.58 34.35
CA ARG A 290 -36.45 11.97 34.38
C ARG A 290 -37.42 12.30 33.26
N THR A 291 -37.47 11.45 32.22
CA THR A 291 -38.36 11.61 31.10
C THR A 291 -39.83 11.43 31.54
N PRO A 292 -40.72 12.38 31.23
CA PRO A 292 -42.12 12.26 31.57
C PRO A 292 -42.76 11.04 30.86
N ASN A 293 -43.54 10.27 31.60
CA ASN A 293 -44.24 9.06 31.16
C ASN A 293 -43.39 7.78 30.95
N LEU A 294 -42.05 7.80 31.21
CA LEU A 294 -41.24 6.61 31.19
C LEU A 294 -41.12 6.04 32.63
N GLY A 295 -41.76 4.91 32.87
CA GLY A 295 -41.80 4.26 34.20
C GLY A 295 -40.68 3.25 34.38
N LYS A 296 -40.47 2.81 35.65
CA LYS A 296 -39.47 1.79 35.99
C LYS A 296 -39.65 0.48 35.20
N LYS A 297 -40.88 0.08 34.86
CA LYS A 297 -41.17 -1.12 34.05
C LYS A 297 -40.65 -0.96 32.60
N SER A 298 -40.87 0.20 31.98
CA SER A 298 -40.38 0.51 30.65
C SER A 298 -38.85 0.59 30.61
N LEU A 299 -38.22 1.07 31.68
CA LEU A 299 -36.74 1.07 31.79
C LEU A 299 -36.17 -0.36 31.85
N THR A 300 -36.81 -1.25 32.60
CA THR A 300 -36.40 -2.67 32.70
C THR A 300 -36.51 -3.35 31.34
N GLU A 301 -37.65 -3.13 30.63
CA GLU A 301 -37.87 -3.61 29.27
C GLU A 301 -36.77 -3.14 28.30
N ILE A 302 -36.46 -1.84 28.30
CA ILE A 302 -35.36 -1.26 27.46
C ILE A 302 -34.02 -1.89 27.77
N LYS A 303 -33.71 -2.10 29.05
CA LYS A 303 -32.46 -2.76 29.47
C LYS A 303 -32.37 -4.20 28.98
N GLU A 304 -33.40 -4.97 29.14
CA GLU A 304 -33.46 -6.38 28.73
C GLU A 304 -33.26 -6.50 27.21
N VAL A 305 -33.93 -5.64 26.44
CA VAL A 305 -33.81 -5.63 24.97
C VAL A 305 -32.40 -5.19 24.54
N LEU A 306 -31.84 -4.14 25.13
CA LEU A 306 -30.48 -3.71 24.82
C LEU A 306 -29.45 -4.81 25.20
N GLN A 307 -29.63 -5.47 26.32
CA GLN A 307 -28.75 -6.55 26.79
C GLN A 307 -28.82 -7.78 25.87
N SER A 308 -29.99 -8.08 25.28
CA SER A 308 -30.10 -9.15 24.26
C SER A 308 -29.30 -8.87 23.00
N HIS A 309 -29.04 -7.59 22.71
CA HIS A 309 -28.17 -7.13 21.61
C HIS A 309 -26.73 -6.82 22.04
N GLY A 310 -26.35 -7.14 23.29
CA GLY A 310 -25.01 -6.89 23.80
C GLY A 310 -24.70 -5.42 24.12
N LEU A 311 -25.73 -4.56 24.21
CA LEU A 311 -25.62 -3.13 24.46
C LEU A 311 -26.03 -2.78 25.90
N MET A 312 -25.48 -1.68 26.40
CA MET A 312 -25.77 -1.17 27.76
C MET A 312 -26.04 0.34 27.73
N LEU A 313 -26.88 0.83 28.65
CA LEU A 313 -27.09 2.26 28.84
C LEU A 313 -25.85 2.92 29.45
N GLY A 314 -25.56 4.18 29.03
CA GLY A 314 -24.43 4.95 29.50
C GLY A 314 -23.12 4.66 28.75
N MET A 315 -23.15 3.97 27.60
CA MET A 315 -21.97 3.81 26.73
C MET A 315 -21.60 5.15 26.09
N ARG A 316 -20.32 5.46 26.03
CA ARG A 316 -19.82 6.63 25.29
C ARG A 316 -19.47 6.21 23.87
N LEU A 317 -20.08 6.89 22.88
CA LEU A 317 -19.78 6.73 21.47
C LEU A 317 -19.09 8.00 20.98
N ASP A 318 -17.77 7.92 20.79
CA ASP A 318 -17.00 9.05 20.29
C ASP A 318 -17.35 9.33 18.83
N GLY A 319 -17.75 10.55 18.51
CA GLY A 319 -18.13 10.96 17.15
C GLY A 319 -19.59 10.65 16.75
N TRP A 320 -20.48 10.33 17.69
CA TRP A 320 -21.91 10.19 17.44
C TRP A 320 -22.63 11.56 17.47
N PRO A 321 -23.62 11.82 16.59
CA PRO A 321 -24.07 11.03 15.45
C PRO A 321 -23.14 11.18 14.23
N PRO A 322 -23.01 10.13 13.39
CA PRO A 322 -22.24 10.22 12.15
C PRO A 322 -22.86 11.25 11.20
N ALA A 323 -22.01 11.86 10.37
CA ALA A 323 -22.38 13.00 9.51
C ALA A 323 -23.59 12.76 8.58
N GLY A 324 -23.94 11.49 8.31
CA GLY A 324 -25.12 11.10 7.51
C GLY A 324 -26.44 11.00 8.28
N LEU A 325 -26.43 11.07 9.62
CA LEU A 325 -27.62 10.95 10.48
C LEU A 325 -28.04 12.27 11.15
N ARG A 326 -27.39 13.39 10.83
CA ARG A 326 -27.84 14.70 11.33
C ARG A 326 -29.20 15.02 10.71
N HIS A 327 -30.18 15.08 11.54
CA HIS A 327 -31.58 15.33 11.17
C HIS A 327 -31.77 16.66 10.42
N ASP A 328 -32.64 16.62 9.41
CA ASP A 328 -33.18 17.77 8.66
C ASP A 328 -34.06 18.73 9.48
N ASP A 329 -34.04 18.70 10.79
CA ASP A 329 -34.91 19.51 11.66
C ASP A 329 -34.57 21.01 11.75
N GLU A 330 -33.43 21.46 11.15
CA GLU A 330 -33.14 22.90 11.05
C GLU A 330 -33.84 23.61 9.87
N ARG A 331 -34.57 22.90 9.01
CA ARG A 331 -35.28 23.54 7.88
C ARG A 331 -36.75 23.93 8.17
N ALA A 332 -37.32 23.55 9.30
CA ALA A 332 -38.69 23.85 9.63
C ALA A 332 -38.92 25.12 10.48
N GLY A 333 -37.87 25.87 10.81
CA GLY A 333 -37.92 27.06 11.65
C GLY A 333 -37.87 28.41 10.93
N LEU A 334 -37.93 28.45 9.58
CA LEU A 334 -37.91 29.68 8.78
C LEU A 334 -38.99 29.64 7.69
N MET A 335 -40.24 29.67 8.09
CA MET A 335 -41.36 30.20 7.34
C MET A 335 -42.33 30.93 8.27
#